data_410c7a8232661e34829120f340cdd42b
#
_entry.id   410c7a8232661e34829120f340cdd42b
#
_cell.length_a   1.000
_cell.length_b   1.000
_cell.length_c   1.000
_cell.angle_alpha   90.00
_cell.angle_beta   90.00
_cell.angle_gamma   90.00
#
_symmetry.space_group_name_H-M   'P 1'
#
loop_
_entity.id
_entity.type
_entity.pdbx_description
1 polymer ?
#
loop_
_entity_poly.entity_id
_entity_poly.type
_entity_poly.pdbx_seq_one_letter_code
_entity_poly.pdbx_strand_id
1 'polypeptide(L)'
;MDVNDVIVWAKAHAQEFGFAKERLALGGASSGGQMAALLAYSQAEPLYKTSSADDTTVNALVDLDGVLDFTTPLALRYENAAGAKSAAALWLGGAMEDLPHRWREASAVTHLSPQAPPTLVVSSGLVRFTAGHEAVGAALGRWGIRYRFFSFEQAPHDIWLFEPYVSKVADLVNEFLQQKN
;
A
#
# COMPACT_ATOMS: atom_id res chain seq x y z
N MET A 1 1.57 -16.51 9.38
CA MET A 1 2.66 -16.03 8.48
C MET A 1 2.21 -14.70 7.92
N ASP A 2 2.99 -13.71 8.14
CA ASP A 2 2.66 -12.39 7.67
C ASP A 2 3.42 -12.05 6.36
N VAL A 3 3.06 -10.95 5.74
CA VAL A 3 3.65 -10.57 4.44
C VAL A 3 5.15 -10.27 4.57
N ASN A 4 5.60 -9.75 5.72
CA ASN A 4 7.02 -9.52 5.96
C ASN A 4 7.83 -10.84 5.98
N ASP A 5 7.28 -11.91 6.55
CA ASP A 5 7.93 -13.23 6.52
C ASP A 5 8.06 -13.74 5.08
N VAL A 6 7.07 -13.46 4.22
CA VAL A 6 7.15 -13.78 2.79
C VAL A 6 8.24 -12.96 2.09
N ILE A 7 8.40 -11.67 2.41
CA ILE A 7 9.48 -10.84 1.86
C ILE A 7 10.85 -11.41 2.24
N VAL A 8 11.04 -11.73 3.53
CA VAL A 8 12.28 -12.33 4.04
C VAL A 8 12.55 -13.67 3.36
N TRP A 9 11.54 -14.54 3.27
CA TRP A 9 11.63 -15.83 2.58
C TRP A 9 12.01 -15.67 1.11
N ALA A 10 11.33 -14.77 0.39
CA ALA A 10 11.61 -14.51 -1.03
C ALA A 10 13.07 -14.08 -1.23
N LYS A 11 13.57 -13.14 -0.41
CA LYS A 11 14.97 -12.70 -0.49
C LYS A 11 15.97 -13.81 -0.21
N ALA A 12 15.68 -14.67 0.77
CA ALA A 12 16.53 -15.82 1.09
C ALA A 12 16.62 -16.83 -0.06
N HIS A 13 15.56 -16.96 -0.86
CA HIS A 13 15.46 -17.91 -1.98
C HIS A 13 15.66 -17.26 -3.36
N ALA A 14 16.08 -15.99 -3.40
CA ALA A 14 16.22 -15.23 -4.65
C ALA A 14 17.10 -15.94 -5.70
N GLN A 15 18.20 -16.55 -5.26
CA GLN A 15 19.10 -17.32 -6.15
C GLN A 15 18.41 -18.56 -6.70
N GLU A 16 17.66 -19.29 -5.87
CA GLU A 16 16.94 -20.51 -6.28
C GLU A 16 15.90 -20.18 -7.37
N PHE A 17 15.19 -19.08 -7.23
CA PHE A 17 14.15 -18.65 -8.16
C PHE A 17 14.65 -17.72 -9.28
N GLY A 18 15.94 -17.41 -9.32
CA GLY A 18 16.57 -16.67 -10.42
C GLY A 18 16.21 -15.18 -10.49
N PHE A 19 15.93 -14.52 -9.37
CA PHE A 19 15.68 -13.08 -9.34
C PHE A 19 16.70 -12.33 -8.45
N ALA A 20 16.78 -11.01 -8.65
CA ALA A 20 17.65 -10.15 -7.85
C ALA A 20 16.90 -9.68 -6.60
N LYS A 21 17.35 -10.07 -5.40
CA LYS A 21 16.73 -9.70 -4.13
C LYS A 21 16.67 -8.18 -3.88
N GLU A 22 17.53 -7.42 -4.56
CA GLU A 22 17.57 -5.96 -4.54
C GLU A 22 16.55 -5.32 -5.49
N ARG A 23 15.73 -6.12 -6.18
CA ARG A 23 14.70 -5.65 -7.14
C ARG A 23 13.32 -6.19 -6.81
N LEU A 24 12.99 -6.24 -5.54
CA LEU A 24 11.70 -6.73 -5.07
C LEU A 24 10.69 -5.59 -5.00
N ALA A 25 9.58 -5.73 -5.68
CA ALA A 25 8.42 -4.85 -5.54
C ALA A 25 7.34 -5.53 -4.68
N LEU A 26 6.69 -4.75 -3.83
CA LEU A 26 5.50 -5.17 -3.10
C LEU A 26 4.27 -4.53 -3.73
N GLY A 27 3.24 -5.31 -3.96
CA GLY A 27 2.01 -4.77 -4.51
C GLY A 27 0.79 -5.52 -4.02
N GLY A 28 -0.35 -4.86 -4.10
CA GLY A 28 -1.62 -5.44 -3.72
C GLY A 28 -2.81 -4.64 -4.22
N ALA A 29 -3.97 -5.24 -4.11
CA ALA A 29 -5.23 -4.65 -4.51
C ALA A 29 -6.20 -4.57 -3.34
N SER A 30 -6.97 -3.47 -3.24
CA SER A 30 -7.93 -3.23 -2.16
C SER A 30 -7.26 -3.35 -0.77
N SER A 31 -7.75 -4.21 0.11
CA SER A 31 -7.09 -4.48 1.41
C SER A 31 -5.65 -4.98 1.27
N GLY A 32 -5.33 -5.71 0.18
CA GLY A 32 -3.96 -6.10 -0.15
C GLY A 32 -3.08 -4.91 -0.52
N GLY A 33 -3.62 -3.89 -1.20
CA GLY A 33 -2.94 -2.62 -1.50
C GLY A 33 -2.64 -1.84 -0.23
N GLN A 34 -3.63 -1.72 0.65
CA GLN A 34 -3.48 -1.11 1.97
C GLN A 34 -2.38 -1.81 2.79
N MET A 35 -2.41 -3.14 2.90
CA MET A 35 -1.37 -3.90 3.60
C MET A 35 0.01 -3.73 2.98
N ALA A 36 0.10 -3.76 1.65
CA ALA A 36 1.34 -3.53 0.93
C ALA A 36 1.93 -2.14 1.22
N ALA A 37 1.09 -1.10 1.20
CA ALA A 37 1.51 0.26 1.52
C ALA A 37 1.98 0.41 2.97
N LEU A 38 1.21 -0.16 3.91
CA LEU A 38 1.55 -0.15 5.33
C LEU A 38 2.95 -0.76 5.56
N LEU A 39 3.20 -1.94 5.02
CA LEU A 39 4.47 -2.65 5.20
C LEU A 39 5.64 -1.99 4.44
N ALA A 40 5.39 -1.49 3.23
CA ALA A 40 6.42 -0.80 2.45
C ALA A 40 6.89 0.51 3.12
N TYR A 41 6.01 1.24 3.79
CA TYR A 41 6.39 2.48 4.46
C TYR A 41 6.92 2.26 5.88
N SER A 42 6.50 1.19 6.57
CA SER A 42 7.01 0.82 7.90
C SER A 42 8.24 -0.11 7.86
N GLN A 43 8.85 -0.33 6.70
CA GLN A 43 9.97 -1.28 6.54
C GLN A 43 11.19 -1.01 7.44
N ALA A 44 11.38 0.23 7.90
CA ALA A 44 12.42 0.59 8.86
C ALA A 44 12.00 0.35 10.32
N GLU A 45 10.72 0.11 10.58
CA GLU A 45 10.16 -0.03 11.91
C GLU A 45 10.13 -1.51 12.34
N PRO A 46 10.34 -1.83 13.62
CA PRO A 46 10.25 -3.20 14.11
C PRO A 46 8.80 -3.70 14.25
N LEU A 47 7.81 -2.81 14.17
CA LEU A 47 6.42 -3.04 14.53
C LEU A 47 5.78 -4.29 13.88
N TYR A 48 6.08 -4.53 12.60
CA TYR A 48 5.49 -5.64 11.85
C TYR A 48 6.51 -6.75 11.49
N LYS A 49 7.69 -6.75 12.12
CA LYS A 49 8.74 -7.73 11.86
C LYS A 49 8.70 -8.85 12.89
N THR A 50 8.96 -10.09 12.45
CA THR A 50 9.14 -11.23 13.35
C THR A 50 10.47 -11.10 14.12
N SER A 51 11.51 -10.57 13.45
CA SER A 51 12.78 -10.21 14.08
C SER A 51 13.22 -8.83 13.61
N SER A 52 13.80 -8.04 14.51
CA SER A 52 14.35 -6.73 14.16
C SER A 52 15.52 -6.80 13.16
N ALA A 53 16.13 -7.99 13.02
CA ALA A 53 17.19 -8.25 12.05
C ALA A 53 16.66 -8.59 10.63
N ASP A 54 15.35 -8.78 10.47
CA ASP A 54 14.75 -9.15 9.19
C ASP A 54 14.84 -8.01 8.16
N ASP A 55 15.36 -8.35 6.98
CA ASP A 55 15.37 -7.44 5.85
C ASP A 55 14.02 -7.51 5.10
N THR A 56 13.12 -6.62 5.48
CA THR A 56 11.78 -6.45 4.87
C THR A 56 11.74 -5.34 3.83
N THR A 57 12.89 -4.81 3.40
CA THR A 57 12.95 -3.71 2.44
C THR A 57 12.39 -4.13 1.07
N VAL A 58 11.66 -3.21 0.44
CA VAL A 58 11.17 -3.36 -0.93
C VAL A 58 11.59 -2.14 -1.76
N ASN A 59 11.78 -2.36 -3.06
CA ASN A 59 12.36 -1.36 -3.96
C ASN A 59 11.29 -0.58 -4.75
N ALA A 60 10.04 -1.02 -4.68
CA ALA A 60 8.88 -0.33 -5.23
C ALA A 60 7.61 -0.79 -4.53
N LEU A 61 6.61 0.09 -4.47
CA LEU A 61 5.25 -0.18 -4.03
C LEU A 61 4.30 0.01 -5.19
N VAL A 62 3.36 -0.93 -5.36
CA VAL A 62 2.21 -0.81 -6.26
C VAL A 62 0.93 -0.99 -5.45
N ASP A 63 0.16 0.07 -5.36
CA ASP A 63 -1.13 0.07 -4.68
C ASP A 63 -2.27 0.20 -5.71
N LEU A 64 -3.16 -0.78 -5.74
CA LEU A 64 -4.35 -0.80 -6.58
C LEU A 64 -5.60 -0.61 -5.71
N ASP A 65 -6.10 0.61 -5.66
CA ASP A 65 -7.30 0.96 -4.87
C ASP A 65 -7.20 0.55 -3.38
N GLY A 66 -6.05 0.74 -2.73
CA GLY A 66 -5.85 0.53 -1.29
C GLY A 66 -5.98 1.83 -0.50
N VAL A 67 -6.66 1.79 0.64
CA VAL A 67 -6.78 2.95 1.54
C VAL A 67 -5.45 3.23 2.21
N LEU A 68 -4.87 4.40 1.95
CA LEU A 68 -3.56 4.81 2.48
C LEU A 68 -3.65 5.53 3.82
N ASP A 69 -4.81 6.13 4.11
CA ASP A 69 -5.07 6.81 5.38
C ASP A 69 -6.53 6.62 5.82
N PHE A 70 -6.74 5.79 6.83
CA PHE A 70 -8.05 5.54 7.44
C PHE A 70 -8.56 6.70 8.28
N THR A 71 -7.73 7.71 8.59
CA THR A 71 -8.08 8.81 9.49
C THR A 71 -8.62 10.05 8.76
N THR A 72 -8.55 10.07 7.42
CA THR A 72 -9.10 11.16 6.64
C THR A 72 -10.62 11.22 6.76
N PRO A 73 -11.24 12.42 6.69
CA PRO A 73 -12.70 12.54 6.66
C PRO A 73 -13.34 11.71 5.53
N LEU A 74 -12.65 11.59 4.39
CA LEU A 74 -13.09 10.78 3.26
C LEU A 74 -13.13 9.30 3.64
N ALA A 75 -12.05 8.75 4.18
CA ALA A 75 -12.00 7.35 4.59
C ALA A 75 -13.03 7.07 5.69
N LEU A 76 -13.09 7.88 6.74
CA LEU A 76 -14.01 7.69 7.87
C LEU A 76 -15.48 7.68 7.44
N ARG A 77 -15.86 8.48 6.44
CA ARG A 77 -17.22 8.50 5.90
C ARG A 77 -17.69 7.14 5.39
N TYR A 78 -16.78 6.29 4.94
CA TYR A 78 -17.09 4.96 4.40
C TYR A 78 -16.64 3.85 5.34
N GLU A 79 -15.40 3.90 5.78
CA GLU A 79 -14.76 2.81 6.54
C GLU A 79 -15.22 2.76 8.00
N ASN A 80 -15.73 3.87 8.55
CA ASN A 80 -16.31 3.95 9.90
C ASN A 80 -17.85 4.20 9.90
N ALA A 81 -18.51 4.15 8.73
CA ALA A 81 -19.91 4.50 8.56
C ALA A 81 -20.88 3.70 9.43
N ALA A 82 -20.58 2.43 9.67
CA ALA A 82 -21.35 1.52 10.53
C ALA A 82 -20.77 1.42 11.96
N GLY A 83 -19.91 2.36 12.37
CA GLY A 83 -19.24 2.33 13.66
C GLY A 83 -18.53 0.99 13.89
N ALA A 84 -18.68 0.41 15.05
CA ALA A 84 -18.06 -0.87 15.43
C ALA A 84 -18.44 -2.08 14.51
N LYS A 85 -19.43 -1.93 13.63
CA LYS A 85 -19.85 -2.97 12.68
C LYS A 85 -19.25 -2.80 11.29
N SER A 86 -18.50 -1.72 11.04
CA SER A 86 -17.81 -1.55 9.76
C SER A 86 -16.71 -2.57 9.57
N ALA A 87 -16.37 -2.90 8.31
CA ALA A 87 -15.32 -3.88 8.02
C ALA A 87 -13.97 -3.46 8.62
N ALA A 88 -13.61 -2.18 8.51
CA ALA A 88 -12.38 -1.67 9.10
C ALA A 88 -12.40 -1.75 10.64
N ALA A 89 -13.52 -1.39 11.30
CA ALA A 89 -13.63 -1.49 12.76
C ALA A 89 -13.54 -2.95 13.25
N LEU A 90 -14.16 -3.89 12.54
CA LEU A 90 -14.06 -5.31 12.86
C LEU A 90 -12.62 -5.82 12.72
N TRP A 91 -11.91 -5.39 11.71
CA TRP A 91 -10.51 -5.73 11.50
C TRP A 91 -9.60 -5.08 12.54
N LEU A 92 -9.81 -3.80 12.87
CA LEU A 92 -9.00 -3.04 13.82
C LEU A 92 -9.39 -3.28 15.29
N GLY A 93 -10.51 -3.99 15.52
CA GLY A 93 -11.00 -4.37 16.84
C GLY A 93 -11.90 -3.32 17.52
N GLY A 94 -12.30 -2.26 16.82
CA GLY A 94 -13.22 -1.23 17.31
C GLY A 94 -13.33 -0.04 16.37
N ALA A 95 -14.34 0.79 16.60
CA ALA A 95 -14.56 2.00 15.82
C ALA A 95 -13.44 3.04 16.03
N MET A 96 -13.36 4.03 15.13
CA MET A 96 -12.35 5.09 15.21
C MET A 96 -12.44 5.87 16.53
N GLU A 97 -13.64 6.10 17.03
CA GLU A 97 -13.89 6.82 18.28
C GLU A 97 -13.36 6.08 19.51
N ASP A 98 -13.38 4.74 19.47
CA ASP A 98 -12.95 3.86 20.57
C ASP A 98 -11.45 3.57 20.53
N LEU A 99 -10.88 3.37 19.32
CA LEU A 99 -9.50 2.93 19.12
C LEU A 99 -8.74 3.79 18.09
N PRO A 100 -8.69 5.12 18.26
CA PRO A 100 -8.09 6.03 17.26
C PRO A 100 -6.60 5.74 16.99
N HIS A 101 -5.90 5.17 17.96
CA HIS A 101 -4.49 4.80 17.79
C HIS A 101 -4.31 3.66 16.77
N ARG A 102 -5.21 2.65 16.77
CA ARG A 102 -5.15 1.53 15.81
C ARG A 102 -5.47 1.97 14.38
N TRP A 103 -6.42 2.89 14.23
CA TRP A 103 -6.74 3.47 12.93
C TRP A 103 -5.57 4.27 12.36
N ARG A 104 -4.86 5.03 13.21
CA ARG A 104 -3.63 5.71 12.82
C ARG A 104 -2.51 4.72 12.49
N GLU A 105 -2.29 3.73 13.35
CA GLU A 105 -1.27 2.69 13.14
C GLU A 105 -1.49 1.92 11.83
N ALA A 106 -2.75 1.62 11.48
CA ALA A 106 -3.10 0.96 10.22
C ALA A 106 -3.03 1.87 8.99
N SER A 107 -2.90 3.18 9.17
CA SER A 107 -2.79 4.15 8.09
C SER A 107 -1.34 4.23 7.60
N ALA A 108 -1.09 3.81 6.36
CA ALA A 108 0.23 3.77 5.76
C ALA A 108 0.96 5.13 5.80
N VAL A 109 0.20 6.23 5.67
CA VAL A 109 0.75 7.60 5.72
C VAL A 109 1.47 7.94 7.03
N THR A 110 1.14 7.29 8.15
CA THR A 110 1.77 7.54 9.45
C THR A 110 3.19 6.99 9.56
N HIS A 111 3.55 6.08 8.65
CA HIS A 111 4.87 5.43 8.60
C HIS A 111 5.77 5.97 7.49
N LEU A 112 5.33 7.04 6.79
CA LEU A 112 6.12 7.65 5.73
C LEU A 112 7.44 8.21 6.26
N SER A 113 8.51 7.90 5.57
CA SER A 113 9.87 8.35 5.88
C SER A 113 10.68 8.57 4.59
N PRO A 114 11.86 9.23 4.66
CA PRO A 114 12.75 9.35 3.51
C PRO A 114 13.27 8.01 2.96
N GLN A 115 13.04 6.90 3.65
CA GLN A 115 13.36 5.54 3.22
C GLN A 115 12.20 4.85 2.49
N ALA A 116 11.07 5.52 2.31
CA ALA A 116 9.94 4.97 1.57
C ALA A 116 10.34 4.61 0.12
N PRO A 117 9.83 3.52 -0.43
CA PRO A 117 10.13 3.15 -1.81
C PRO A 117 9.37 4.03 -2.82
N PRO A 118 9.85 4.11 -4.07
CA PRO A 118 9.06 4.62 -5.20
C PRO A 118 7.68 3.96 -5.23
N THR A 119 6.64 4.76 -5.45
CA THR A 119 5.25 4.30 -5.30
C THR A 119 4.40 4.61 -6.53
N LEU A 120 3.69 3.61 -7.03
CA LEU A 120 2.59 3.72 -7.98
C LEU A 120 1.27 3.48 -7.26
N VAL A 121 0.33 4.41 -7.38
CA VAL A 121 -1.06 4.24 -6.94
C VAL A 121 -1.96 4.26 -8.17
N VAL A 122 -2.78 3.24 -8.35
CA VAL A 122 -3.77 3.14 -9.42
C VAL A 122 -5.16 3.12 -8.80
N SER A 123 -5.97 4.09 -9.17
CA SER A 123 -7.35 4.24 -8.70
C SER A 123 -8.36 3.80 -9.76
N SER A 124 -9.42 3.12 -9.33
CA SER A 124 -10.61 2.88 -10.14
C SER A 124 -11.43 4.15 -10.43
N GLY A 125 -11.11 5.26 -9.76
CA GLY A 125 -11.91 6.49 -9.76
C GLY A 125 -12.90 6.56 -8.58
N LEU A 126 -12.98 5.51 -7.78
CA LEU A 126 -13.72 5.50 -6.51
C LEU A 126 -12.82 6.07 -5.40
N VAL A 127 -12.79 7.39 -5.30
CA VAL A 127 -11.84 8.16 -4.48
C VAL A 127 -11.65 7.69 -3.03
N ARG A 128 -12.65 7.01 -2.46
CA ARG A 128 -12.56 6.48 -1.09
C ARG A 128 -11.46 5.45 -0.91
N PHE A 129 -11.21 4.65 -1.95
CA PHE A 129 -10.22 3.56 -1.90
C PHE A 129 -8.77 4.04 -1.98
N THR A 130 -8.54 5.27 -2.44
CA THR A 130 -7.21 5.88 -2.46
C THR A 130 -7.09 7.06 -1.50
N ALA A 131 -7.93 7.09 -0.46
CA ALA A 131 -7.86 8.12 0.57
C ALA A 131 -6.45 8.18 1.18
N GLY A 132 -5.86 9.38 1.21
CA GLY A 132 -4.49 9.60 1.69
C GLY A 132 -3.42 9.67 0.59
N HIS A 133 -3.74 9.34 -0.68
CA HIS A 133 -2.75 9.34 -1.78
C HIS A 133 -2.08 10.71 -1.99
N GLU A 134 -2.81 11.80 -1.77
CA GLU A 134 -2.27 13.16 -1.92
C GLU A 134 -1.19 13.46 -0.86
N ALA A 135 -1.42 13.02 0.39
CA ALA A 135 -0.43 13.15 1.47
C ALA A 135 0.83 12.32 1.17
N VAL A 136 0.65 11.11 0.63
CA VAL A 136 1.75 10.26 0.16
C VAL A 136 2.54 10.97 -0.93
N GLY A 137 1.88 11.44 -1.98
CA GLY A 137 2.52 12.13 -3.10
C GLY A 137 3.30 13.37 -2.65
N ALA A 138 2.70 14.16 -1.75
CA ALA A 138 3.36 15.35 -1.19
C ALA A 138 4.60 15.00 -0.35
N ALA A 139 4.55 13.93 0.46
CA ALA A 139 5.67 13.48 1.27
C ALA A 139 6.81 12.94 0.40
N LEU A 140 6.52 12.03 -0.51
CA LEU A 140 7.51 11.46 -1.42
C LEU A 140 8.16 12.52 -2.31
N GLY A 141 7.36 13.48 -2.83
CA GLY A 141 7.87 14.61 -3.61
C GLY A 141 8.85 15.49 -2.84
N ARG A 142 8.62 15.75 -1.54
CA ARG A 142 9.57 16.50 -0.69
C ARG A 142 10.91 15.79 -0.55
N TRP A 143 10.94 14.46 -0.61
CA TRP A 143 12.16 13.66 -0.50
C TRP A 143 12.78 13.30 -1.85
N GLY A 144 12.19 13.77 -2.96
CA GLY A 144 12.65 13.42 -4.30
C GLY A 144 12.43 11.97 -4.68
N ILE A 145 11.51 11.29 -3.99
CA ILE A 145 11.15 9.91 -4.26
C ILE A 145 10.06 9.87 -5.32
N ARG A 146 10.23 9.01 -6.32
CA ARG A 146 9.29 8.88 -7.42
C ARG A 146 7.91 8.43 -6.95
N TYR A 147 6.90 9.19 -7.32
CA TYR A 147 5.49 8.91 -7.09
C TYR A 147 4.70 9.07 -8.38
N ARG A 148 3.84 8.11 -8.69
CA ARG A 148 2.89 8.19 -9.79
C ARG A 148 1.51 7.84 -9.29
N PHE A 149 0.54 8.68 -9.60
CA PHE A 149 -0.89 8.42 -9.41
C PHE A 149 -1.56 8.34 -10.77
N PHE A 150 -2.36 7.30 -10.98
CA PHE A 150 -3.23 7.15 -12.13
C PHE A 150 -4.63 6.84 -11.66
N SER A 151 -5.63 7.50 -12.22
CA SER A 151 -7.04 7.23 -11.93
C SER A 151 -7.79 6.94 -13.21
N PHE A 152 -8.55 5.87 -13.23
CA PHE A 152 -9.64 5.72 -14.18
C PHE A 152 -10.75 6.72 -13.84
N GLU A 153 -11.58 7.11 -14.81
CA GLU A 153 -12.66 8.08 -14.54
C GLU A 153 -13.84 7.42 -13.82
N GLN A 154 -14.24 6.23 -14.26
CA GLN A 154 -15.34 5.45 -13.70
C GLN A 154 -15.13 3.96 -14.01
N ALA A 155 -14.27 3.32 -13.26
CA ALA A 155 -14.07 1.89 -13.35
C ALA A 155 -14.68 1.17 -12.13
N PRO A 156 -14.98 -0.13 -12.22
CA PRO A 156 -15.31 -0.92 -11.06
C PRO A 156 -14.10 -1.01 -10.12
N HIS A 157 -14.34 -1.26 -8.82
CA HIS A 157 -13.25 -1.38 -7.84
C HIS A 157 -12.20 -2.43 -8.24
N ASP A 158 -12.63 -3.52 -8.81
CA ASP A 158 -11.84 -4.70 -9.17
C ASP A 158 -11.15 -4.59 -10.55
N ILE A 159 -10.54 -3.42 -10.84
CA ILE A 159 -9.80 -3.10 -12.07
C ILE A 159 -8.70 -4.11 -12.43
N TRP A 160 -8.26 -4.91 -11.49
CA TRP A 160 -7.22 -5.94 -11.66
C TRP A 160 -7.76 -7.29 -12.16
N LEU A 161 -9.09 -7.44 -12.34
CA LEU A 161 -9.72 -8.69 -12.75
C LEU A 161 -10.26 -8.70 -14.19
N PHE A 162 -10.62 -7.53 -14.73
CA PHE A 162 -11.40 -7.47 -15.97
C PHE A 162 -10.80 -6.53 -17.01
N GLU A 163 -10.95 -6.93 -18.29
CA GLU A 163 -10.70 -6.05 -19.42
C GLU A 163 -11.78 -4.95 -19.50
N PRO A 164 -11.42 -3.75 -19.97
CA PRO A 164 -10.09 -3.34 -20.50
C PRO A 164 -9.12 -2.86 -19.41
N TYR A 165 -9.49 -2.93 -18.14
CA TYR A 165 -8.75 -2.32 -17.05
C TYR A 165 -7.48 -3.09 -16.69
N VAL A 166 -7.56 -4.43 -16.64
CA VAL A 166 -6.42 -5.27 -16.22
C VAL A 166 -5.21 -5.10 -17.15
N SER A 167 -5.42 -5.02 -18.46
CA SER A 167 -4.35 -4.75 -19.42
C SER A 167 -3.72 -3.38 -19.17
N LYS A 168 -4.53 -2.34 -18.94
CA LYS A 168 -4.02 -1.01 -18.63
C LYS A 168 -3.27 -0.95 -17.31
N VAL A 169 -3.75 -1.64 -16.28
CA VAL A 169 -3.05 -1.77 -14.99
C VAL A 169 -1.69 -2.45 -15.19
N ALA A 170 -1.65 -3.55 -15.95
CA ALA A 170 -0.41 -4.26 -16.25
C ALA A 170 0.62 -3.36 -16.97
N ASP A 171 0.19 -2.56 -17.95
CA ASP A 171 1.04 -1.61 -18.65
C ASP A 171 1.60 -0.55 -17.70
N LEU A 172 0.76 0.04 -16.84
CA LEU A 172 1.17 1.06 -15.87
C LEU A 172 2.20 0.52 -14.89
N VAL A 173 1.97 -0.70 -14.37
CA VAL A 173 2.89 -1.39 -13.46
C VAL A 173 4.21 -1.67 -14.15
N ASN A 174 4.17 -2.24 -15.36
CA ASN A 174 5.37 -2.55 -16.13
C ASN A 174 6.19 -1.29 -16.45
N GLU A 175 5.56 -0.24 -16.96
CA GLU A 175 6.21 1.06 -17.19
C GLU A 175 6.87 1.59 -15.92
N PHE A 176 6.15 1.55 -14.79
CA PHE A 176 6.65 2.07 -13.52
C PHE A 176 7.85 1.29 -13.01
N LEU A 177 7.82 -0.05 -13.07
CA LEU A 177 8.89 -0.90 -12.56
C LEU A 177 10.14 -0.93 -13.45
N GLN A 178 10.01 -0.64 -14.75
CA GLN A 178 11.15 -0.54 -15.69
C GLN A 178 11.93 0.76 -15.57
N GLN A 179 11.34 1.83 -15.05
CA GLN A 179 12.03 3.11 -14.87
C GLN A 179 13.10 2.96 -13.77
N LYS A 180 14.35 3.24 -14.14
CA LYS A 180 15.45 3.34 -13.17
C LYS A 180 15.24 4.58 -12.29
N ASN A 181 15.47 4.44 -11.02
CA ASN A 181 15.51 5.55 -10.07
C ASN A 181 16.67 6.48 -10.38
#